data_d9f27ae6667520f1e5cdf5b9b3fed808
#
_entry.id   d9f27ae6667520f1e5cdf5b9b3fed808
#
_cell.length_a   1.000
_cell.length_b   1.000
_cell.length_c   1.000
_cell.angle_alpha   90.00
_cell.angle_beta   90.00
_cell.angle_gamma   90.00
#
_symmetry.space_group_name_H-M   'P 1'
#
loop_
_entity.id
_entity.type
_entity.pdbx_description
1 polymer ?
#
loop_
_entity_poly.entity_id
_entity_poly.type
_entity_poly.pdbx_seq_one_letter_code
_entity_poly.pdbx_strand_id
1 'polypeptide(L)'
;MGLQNKVALVTGGSGGLGRTLALYFVRAGCSVVITSRNLNSLTIAAQELSSKGVAVTAWPCDIKQNEQVAALRDKILQKIGTVQILVNGAGLAKAASFLATDDGLWSETLEINLTGTYHCCKAFLPGMIAAGWGRIINIASTTAKVAYSHIAAYTSSKHGVLGLNRALALETARLGITVNAICPGYLNTERTRENAQQMAQKTGKSAREILDLFARSSPQKRLIEPAEVASLALLLASESMGGMTGQAINVDGGAVMA
;
A
#
# COMPACT_ATOMS: atom_id res chain seq x y z
N MET A 1 11.86 10.49 15.33
CA MET A 1 11.43 9.31 14.55
C MET A 1 12.61 8.49 13.99
N GLY A 2 13.82 9.00 13.93
CA GLY A 2 15.02 8.26 13.46
C GLY A 2 14.98 7.84 11.98
N LEU A 3 14.23 8.56 11.13
CA LEU A 3 14.05 8.22 9.72
C LEU A 3 14.95 9.00 8.76
N GLN A 4 15.73 9.93 9.27
CA GLN A 4 16.65 10.74 8.45
C GLN A 4 17.65 9.83 7.72
N ASN A 5 17.86 10.13 6.44
CA ASN A 5 18.75 9.40 5.53
C ASN A 5 18.36 7.92 5.26
N LYS A 6 17.20 7.46 5.71
CA LYS A 6 16.68 6.15 5.31
C LYS A 6 16.14 6.20 3.88
N VAL A 7 16.30 5.12 3.15
CA VAL A 7 15.72 4.96 1.80
C VAL A 7 14.38 4.27 1.91
N ALA A 8 13.32 4.96 1.47
CA ALA A 8 11.97 4.41 1.45
C ALA A 8 11.51 4.17 0.00
N LEU A 9 10.97 2.98 -0.26
CA LEU A 9 10.30 2.64 -1.52
C LEU A 9 8.79 2.54 -1.27
N VAL A 10 8.00 3.28 -2.07
CA VAL A 10 6.54 3.23 -2.05
C VAL A 10 6.02 2.69 -3.38
N THR A 11 5.48 1.46 -3.38
CA THR A 11 4.79 0.92 -4.54
C THR A 11 3.37 1.46 -4.65
N GLY A 12 2.84 1.62 -5.86
CA GLY A 12 1.57 2.33 -6.06
C GLY A 12 1.69 3.85 -5.85
N GLY A 13 2.89 4.39 -5.98
CA GLY A 13 3.23 5.78 -5.68
C GLY A 13 2.54 6.84 -6.55
N SER A 14 1.93 6.46 -7.66
CA SER A 14 1.12 7.38 -8.47
C SER A 14 -0.31 7.59 -7.93
N GLY A 15 -0.81 6.73 -7.04
CA GLY A 15 -2.14 6.87 -6.43
C GLY A 15 -2.20 7.87 -5.29
N GLY A 16 -3.41 8.32 -4.92
CA GLY A 16 -3.59 9.34 -3.88
C GLY A 16 -2.95 8.97 -2.53
N LEU A 17 -3.13 7.73 -2.07
CA LEU A 17 -2.46 7.25 -0.86
C LEU A 17 -0.93 7.18 -1.05
N GLY A 18 -0.46 6.67 -2.19
CA GLY A 18 0.99 6.56 -2.47
C GLY A 18 1.70 7.91 -2.47
N ARG A 19 1.08 8.94 -3.08
CA ARG A 19 1.58 10.33 -3.03
C ARG A 19 1.63 10.87 -1.60
N THR A 20 0.58 10.60 -0.81
CA THR A 20 0.53 11.05 0.59
C THR A 20 1.61 10.36 1.43
N LEU A 21 1.80 9.05 1.27
CA LEU A 21 2.89 8.31 1.91
C LEU A 21 4.26 8.90 1.54
N ALA A 22 4.53 9.11 0.24
CA ALA A 22 5.77 9.71 -0.23
C ALA A 22 6.04 11.09 0.40
N LEU A 23 5.01 11.97 0.43
CA LEU A 23 5.08 13.28 1.08
C LEU A 23 5.50 13.18 2.56
N TYR A 24 4.89 12.25 3.29
CA TYR A 24 5.16 12.08 4.72
C TYR A 24 6.56 11.55 4.97
N PHE A 25 7.02 10.56 4.19
CA PHE A 25 8.37 10.01 4.33
C PHE A 25 9.46 11.02 3.95
N VAL A 26 9.27 11.82 2.90
CA VAL A 26 10.22 12.91 2.57
C VAL A 26 10.29 13.94 3.70
N ARG A 27 9.13 14.37 4.23
CA ARG A 27 9.09 15.31 5.37
C ARG A 27 9.73 14.76 6.65
N ALA A 28 9.80 13.44 6.76
CA ALA A 28 10.52 12.76 7.85
C ALA A 28 12.03 12.60 7.58
N GLY A 29 12.54 13.10 6.46
CA GLY A 29 13.97 13.11 6.09
C GLY A 29 14.42 11.87 5.31
N CYS A 30 13.49 11.04 4.78
CA CYS A 30 13.83 9.91 3.94
C CYS A 30 14.16 10.33 2.51
N SER A 31 15.08 9.59 1.86
CA SER A 31 15.18 9.54 0.40
C SER A 31 14.07 8.62 -0.13
N VAL A 32 13.13 9.15 -0.91
CA VAL A 32 11.94 8.39 -1.32
C VAL A 32 11.97 8.04 -2.79
N VAL A 33 11.75 6.76 -3.07
CA VAL A 33 11.47 6.24 -4.41
C VAL A 33 9.99 5.91 -4.49
N ILE A 34 9.32 6.40 -5.54
CA ILE A 34 7.96 6.00 -5.86
C ILE A 34 7.96 5.16 -7.14
N THR A 35 7.11 4.12 -7.16
CA THR A 35 6.96 3.28 -8.35
C THR A 35 5.51 2.93 -8.65
N SER A 36 5.20 2.81 -9.93
CA SER A 36 3.95 2.28 -10.48
C SER A 36 4.16 1.80 -11.91
N ARG A 37 3.19 1.10 -12.48
CA ARG A 37 3.28 0.58 -13.86
C ARG A 37 3.26 1.67 -14.93
N ASN A 38 2.44 2.69 -14.73
CA ASN A 38 2.20 3.73 -15.73
C ASN A 38 3.16 4.90 -15.49
N LEU A 39 4.08 5.11 -16.45
CA LEU A 39 5.07 6.17 -16.39
C LEU A 39 4.43 7.57 -16.38
N ASN A 40 3.37 7.80 -17.15
CA ASN A 40 2.72 9.11 -17.22
C ASN A 40 2.12 9.52 -15.87
N SER A 41 1.32 8.62 -15.25
CA SER A 41 0.73 8.89 -13.93
C SER A 41 1.80 9.02 -12.84
N LEU A 42 2.93 8.31 -12.98
CA LEU A 42 4.06 8.41 -12.05
C LEU A 42 4.78 9.75 -12.19
N THR A 43 4.96 10.23 -13.42
CA THR A 43 5.56 11.54 -13.70
C THR A 43 4.68 12.68 -13.16
N ILE A 44 3.36 12.60 -13.37
CA ILE A 44 2.41 13.57 -12.80
C ILE A 44 2.51 13.58 -11.27
N ALA A 45 2.54 12.41 -10.63
CA ALA A 45 2.67 12.31 -9.18
C ALA A 45 3.96 12.93 -8.66
N ALA A 46 5.09 12.71 -9.34
CA ALA A 46 6.36 13.32 -8.99
C ALA A 46 6.35 14.85 -9.15
N GLN A 47 5.72 15.36 -10.22
CA GLN A 47 5.55 16.81 -10.45
C GLN A 47 4.67 17.46 -9.37
N GLU A 48 3.55 16.83 -9.00
CA GLU A 48 2.68 17.30 -7.92
C GLU A 48 3.40 17.33 -6.56
N LEU A 49 4.26 16.38 -6.28
CA LEU A 49 5.08 16.38 -5.06
C LEU A 49 6.13 17.47 -5.12
N SER A 50 6.77 17.65 -6.28
CA SER A 50 7.75 18.72 -6.50
C SER A 50 7.14 20.11 -6.32
N SER A 51 5.91 20.35 -6.80
CA SER A 51 5.20 21.63 -6.60
C SER A 51 4.91 21.92 -5.12
N LYS A 52 4.94 20.91 -4.26
CA LYS A 52 4.81 21.03 -2.79
C LYS A 52 6.16 21.06 -2.06
N GLY A 53 7.26 21.28 -2.80
CA GLY A 53 8.61 21.27 -2.26
C GLY A 53 9.14 19.91 -1.85
N VAL A 54 8.59 18.81 -2.40
CA VAL A 54 8.93 17.43 -2.06
C VAL A 54 9.60 16.74 -3.24
N ALA A 55 10.91 16.50 -3.14
CA ALA A 55 11.65 15.76 -4.16
C ALA A 55 11.53 14.25 -3.94
N VAL A 56 11.13 13.54 -4.99
CA VAL A 56 11.08 12.08 -5.00
C VAL A 56 11.73 11.54 -6.28
N THR A 57 12.30 10.34 -6.19
CA THR A 57 12.74 9.60 -7.36
C THR A 57 11.58 8.74 -7.89
N ALA A 58 11.26 8.85 -9.16
CA ALA A 58 10.15 8.13 -9.80
C ALA A 58 10.67 7.17 -10.87
N TRP A 59 10.50 5.87 -10.67
CA TRP A 59 10.89 4.83 -11.64
C TRP A 59 9.75 3.85 -11.88
N PRO A 60 9.38 3.58 -13.16
CA PRO A 60 8.32 2.65 -13.47
C PRO A 60 8.72 1.22 -13.15
N CYS A 61 7.74 0.45 -12.63
CA CYS A 61 7.88 -0.99 -12.40
C CYS A 61 6.49 -1.64 -12.33
N ASP A 62 6.29 -2.71 -13.06
CA ASP A 62 5.18 -3.62 -12.84
C ASP A 62 5.60 -4.67 -11.81
N ILE A 63 5.06 -4.57 -10.60
CA ILE A 63 5.40 -5.48 -9.49
C ILE A 63 4.96 -6.93 -9.72
N LYS A 64 4.10 -7.19 -10.72
CA LYS A 64 3.76 -8.56 -11.14
C LYS A 64 4.97 -9.27 -11.77
N GLN A 65 5.89 -8.52 -12.36
CA GLN A 65 7.04 -9.01 -13.06
C GLN A 65 8.27 -9.02 -12.13
N ASN A 66 8.66 -10.21 -11.69
CA ASN A 66 9.77 -10.36 -10.75
C ASN A 66 11.09 -9.76 -11.27
N GLU A 67 11.33 -9.88 -12.60
CA GLU A 67 12.50 -9.32 -13.26
C GLU A 67 12.55 -7.79 -13.20
N GLN A 68 11.38 -7.12 -13.34
CA GLN A 68 11.30 -5.67 -13.22
C GLN A 68 11.53 -5.22 -11.77
N VAL A 69 11.03 -5.98 -10.79
CA VAL A 69 11.28 -5.70 -9.37
C VAL A 69 12.76 -5.86 -9.03
N ALA A 70 13.40 -6.90 -9.55
CA ALA A 70 14.84 -7.11 -9.38
C ALA A 70 15.66 -5.97 -10.02
N ALA A 71 15.34 -5.58 -11.25
CA ALA A 71 15.99 -4.45 -11.93
C ALA A 71 15.78 -3.12 -11.17
N LEU A 72 14.58 -2.88 -10.62
CA LEU A 72 14.31 -1.72 -9.78
C LEU A 72 15.17 -1.73 -8.51
N ARG A 73 15.28 -2.88 -7.83
CA ARG A 73 16.16 -3.05 -6.66
C ARG A 73 17.61 -2.67 -6.98
N ASP A 74 18.17 -3.22 -8.05
CA ASP A 74 19.54 -2.99 -8.43
C ASP A 74 19.79 -1.53 -8.79
N LYS A 75 18.85 -0.90 -9.49
CA LYS A 75 18.88 0.53 -9.82
C LYS A 75 18.82 1.40 -8.57
N ILE A 76 17.97 1.09 -7.59
CA ILE A 76 17.90 1.84 -6.33
C ILE A 76 19.21 1.67 -5.56
N LEU A 77 19.70 0.44 -5.43
CA LEU A 77 20.94 0.14 -4.72
C LEU A 77 22.13 0.93 -5.32
N GLN A 78 22.24 0.99 -6.64
CA GLN A 78 23.33 1.68 -7.32
C GLN A 78 23.24 3.21 -7.21
N LYS A 79 22.03 3.80 -7.28
CA LYS A 79 21.84 5.24 -7.43
C LYS A 79 21.50 5.96 -6.11
N ILE A 80 20.96 5.28 -5.13
CA ILE A 80 20.43 5.88 -3.91
C ILE A 80 20.96 5.16 -2.68
N GLY A 81 20.92 3.82 -2.69
CA GLY A 81 21.33 3.00 -1.56
C GLY A 81 20.35 1.86 -1.25
N THR A 82 20.59 1.17 -0.16
CA THR A 82 19.75 0.06 0.27
C THR A 82 18.36 0.55 0.72
N VAL A 83 17.29 -0.03 0.17
CA VAL A 83 15.93 0.22 0.65
C VAL A 83 15.79 -0.34 2.07
N GLN A 84 15.53 0.51 3.01
CA GLN A 84 15.36 0.18 4.43
C GLN A 84 13.90 0.23 4.87
N ILE A 85 13.05 0.97 4.14
CA ILE A 85 11.61 1.06 4.36
C ILE A 85 10.91 0.68 3.06
N LEU A 86 10.11 -0.39 3.11
CA LEU A 86 9.29 -0.83 1.98
C LEU A 86 7.82 -0.64 2.32
N VAL A 87 7.12 0.20 1.56
CA VAL A 87 5.67 0.36 1.67
C VAL A 87 5.01 -0.27 0.44
N ASN A 88 4.38 -1.42 0.64
CA ASN A 88 3.64 -2.12 -0.40
C ASN A 88 2.22 -1.53 -0.49
N GLY A 89 2.07 -0.46 -1.29
CA GLY A 89 0.82 0.28 -1.49
C GLY A 89 0.15 0.04 -2.84
N ALA A 90 0.78 -0.68 -3.75
CA ALA A 90 0.16 -1.04 -5.02
C ALA A 90 -1.00 -2.02 -4.80
N GLY A 91 -2.12 -1.80 -5.52
CA GLY A 91 -3.27 -2.68 -5.36
C GLY A 91 -4.36 -2.42 -6.40
N LEU A 92 -5.16 -3.46 -6.64
CA LEU A 92 -6.33 -3.46 -7.50
C LEU A 92 -7.54 -3.90 -6.66
N ALA A 93 -8.63 -3.11 -6.75
CA ALA A 93 -9.92 -3.45 -6.18
C ALA A 93 -10.99 -3.30 -7.28
N LYS A 94 -11.48 -4.42 -7.77
CA LYS A 94 -12.59 -4.49 -8.72
C LYS A 94 -13.72 -5.32 -8.10
N ALA A 95 -14.95 -4.89 -8.26
CA ALA A 95 -16.13 -5.58 -7.76
C ALA A 95 -16.81 -6.36 -8.89
N ALA A 96 -17.08 -7.65 -8.65
CA ALA A 96 -17.88 -8.53 -9.47
C ALA A 96 -18.59 -9.55 -8.56
N SER A 97 -19.78 -10.04 -8.94
CA SER A 97 -20.37 -11.18 -8.26
C SER A 97 -19.46 -12.40 -8.41
N PHE A 98 -19.58 -13.39 -7.52
CA PHE A 98 -18.70 -14.56 -7.59
C PHE A 98 -18.77 -15.26 -8.96
N LEU A 99 -19.95 -15.47 -9.49
CA LEU A 99 -20.15 -16.10 -10.79
C LEU A 99 -19.71 -15.22 -11.99
N ALA A 100 -19.60 -13.90 -11.80
CA ALA A 100 -19.10 -12.97 -12.81
C ALA A 100 -17.60 -12.65 -12.65
N THR A 101 -16.95 -13.23 -11.65
CA THR A 101 -15.51 -13.13 -11.48
C THR A 101 -14.85 -14.18 -12.37
N ASP A 102 -14.39 -13.75 -13.54
CA ASP A 102 -13.65 -14.63 -14.44
C ASP A 102 -12.21 -14.88 -13.95
N ASP A 103 -11.56 -15.87 -14.57
CA ASP A 103 -10.18 -16.26 -14.20
C ASP A 103 -9.18 -15.12 -14.43
N GLY A 104 -9.43 -14.25 -15.40
CA GLY A 104 -8.60 -13.07 -15.69
C GLY A 104 -8.65 -12.07 -14.54
N LEU A 105 -9.85 -11.70 -14.10
CA LEU A 105 -10.03 -10.79 -12.95
C LEU A 105 -9.47 -11.38 -11.66
N TRP A 106 -9.70 -12.68 -11.44
CA TRP A 106 -9.17 -13.40 -10.29
C TRP A 106 -7.63 -13.35 -10.29
N SER A 107 -6.99 -13.81 -11.36
CA SER A 107 -5.54 -13.87 -11.48
C SER A 107 -4.90 -12.48 -11.41
N GLU A 108 -5.42 -11.48 -12.16
CA GLU A 108 -4.90 -10.13 -12.12
C GLU A 108 -4.93 -9.54 -10.69
N THR A 109 -6.01 -9.81 -9.95
CA THR A 109 -6.15 -9.29 -8.58
C THR A 109 -5.13 -9.93 -7.63
N LEU A 110 -4.95 -11.24 -7.69
CA LEU A 110 -3.96 -11.96 -6.88
C LEU A 110 -2.53 -11.57 -7.27
N GLU A 111 -2.23 -11.49 -8.56
CA GLU A 111 -0.92 -11.11 -9.07
C GLU A 111 -0.48 -9.72 -8.59
N ILE A 112 -1.38 -8.73 -8.65
CA ILE A 112 -1.04 -7.38 -8.20
C ILE A 112 -0.97 -7.30 -6.68
N ASN A 113 -2.01 -7.78 -5.98
CA ASN A 113 -2.15 -7.50 -4.56
C ASN A 113 -1.28 -8.39 -3.67
N LEU A 114 -1.13 -9.66 -4.04
CA LEU A 114 -0.43 -10.67 -3.23
C LEU A 114 0.93 -11.00 -3.81
N THR A 115 0.98 -11.50 -5.05
CA THR A 115 2.23 -11.94 -5.68
C THR A 115 3.20 -10.77 -5.86
N GLY A 116 2.70 -9.59 -6.29
CA GLY A 116 3.53 -8.39 -6.39
C GLY A 116 4.08 -7.91 -5.05
N THR A 117 3.28 -8.00 -3.98
CA THR A 117 3.75 -7.73 -2.62
C THR A 117 4.85 -8.71 -2.21
N TYR A 118 4.68 -10.00 -2.50
CA TYR A 118 5.71 -11.03 -2.28
C TYR A 118 6.99 -10.74 -3.07
N HIS A 119 6.91 -10.40 -4.36
CA HIS A 119 8.08 -10.05 -5.17
C HIS A 119 8.87 -8.89 -4.56
N CYS A 120 8.18 -7.82 -4.14
CA CYS A 120 8.82 -6.69 -3.49
C CYS A 120 9.49 -7.09 -2.17
N CYS A 121 8.79 -7.81 -1.29
CA CYS A 121 9.38 -8.29 -0.05
C CYS A 121 10.63 -9.13 -0.31
N LYS A 122 10.56 -10.12 -1.23
CA LYS A 122 11.66 -11.01 -1.59
C LYS A 122 12.87 -10.27 -2.16
N ALA A 123 12.64 -9.24 -2.97
CA ALA A 123 13.71 -8.47 -3.61
C ALA A 123 14.46 -7.56 -2.62
N PHE A 124 13.74 -6.91 -1.70
CA PHE A 124 14.33 -5.88 -0.83
C PHE A 124 14.75 -6.40 0.56
N LEU A 125 14.19 -7.51 1.03
CA LEU A 125 14.52 -8.11 2.32
C LEU A 125 16.01 -8.43 2.51
N PRO A 126 16.74 -9.01 1.53
CA PRO A 126 18.16 -9.31 1.73
C PRO A 126 19.01 -8.10 2.08
N GLY A 127 18.73 -6.94 1.47
CA GLY A 127 19.42 -5.68 1.81
C GLY A 127 19.11 -5.19 3.23
N MET A 128 17.88 -5.37 3.69
CA MET A 128 17.48 -5.04 5.08
C MET A 128 18.18 -5.97 6.08
N ILE A 129 18.27 -7.27 5.77
CA ILE A 129 18.98 -8.26 6.60
C ILE A 129 20.46 -7.90 6.71
N ALA A 130 21.11 -7.60 5.58
CA ALA A 130 22.53 -7.20 5.57
C ALA A 130 22.78 -5.90 6.37
N ALA A 131 21.80 -4.99 6.39
CA ALA A 131 21.86 -3.75 7.16
C ALA A 131 21.48 -3.94 8.65
N GLY A 132 20.97 -5.10 9.07
CA GLY A 132 20.48 -5.36 10.44
C GLY A 132 19.28 -4.48 10.83
N TRP A 133 18.60 -3.86 9.84
CA TRP A 133 17.48 -2.96 10.08
C TRP A 133 16.54 -2.89 8.86
N GLY A 134 15.26 -2.98 9.10
CA GLY A 134 14.26 -2.86 8.04
C GLY A 134 12.85 -2.66 8.56
N ARG A 135 12.01 -2.03 7.73
CA ARG A 135 10.58 -1.81 7.99
C ARG A 135 9.78 -2.16 6.74
N ILE A 136 8.93 -3.15 6.83
CA ILE A 136 8.01 -3.53 5.76
C ILE A 136 6.60 -3.19 6.22
N ILE A 137 5.89 -2.37 5.43
CA ILE A 137 4.53 -1.91 5.71
C ILE A 137 3.66 -2.30 4.53
N ASN A 138 2.74 -3.23 4.76
CA ASN A 138 1.81 -3.71 3.75
C ASN A 138 0.49 -2.95 3.85
N ILE A 139 0.08 -2.26 2.79
CA ILE A 139 -1.26 -1.66 2.74
C ILE A 139 -2.25 -2.75 2.37
N ALA A 140 -2.88 -3.31 3.41
CA ALA A 140 -3.92 -4.32 3.27
C ALA A 140 -5.30 -3.67 3.02
N SER A 141 -6.29 -3.97 3.83
CA SER A 141 -7.66 -3.42 3.84
C SER A 141 -8.39 -4.00 5.05
N THR A 142 -9.50 -3.42 5.47
CA THR A 142 -10.45 -4.07 6.37
C THR A 142 -10.93 -5.42 5.81
N THR A 143 -11.00 -5.55 4.47
CA THR A 143 -11.32 -6.81 3.77
C THR A 143 -10.29 -7.91 3.97
N ALA A 144 -9.14 -7.63 4.56
CA ALA A 144 -8.17 -8.64 4.96
C ALA A 144 -8.56 -9.36 6.28
N LYS A 145 -9.53 -8.83 7.00
CA LYS A 145 -10.02 -9.35 8.29
C LYS A 145 -11.47 -9.81 8.24
N VAL A 146 -12.28 -9.15 7.41
CA VAL A 146 -13.70 -9.49 7.17
C VAL A 146 -13.97 -9.58 5.68
N ALA A 147 -15.09 -10.20 5.30
CA ALA A 147 -15.49 -10.30 3.90
C ALA A 147 -16.66 -9.38 3.59
N TYR A 148 -16.74 -8.94 2.34
CA TYR A 148 -17.91 -8.25 1.78
C TYR A 148 -18.33 -8.94 0.49
N SER A 149 -19.60 -8.85 0.14
CA SER A 149 -20.12 -9.42 -1.11
C SER A 149 -19.51 -8.72 -2.34
N HIS A 150 -19.46 -9.45 -3.45
CA HIS A 150 -19.00 -8.96 -4.75
C HIS A 150 -17.52 -8.57 -4.88
N ILE A 151 -16.65 -8.99 -3.95
CA ILE A 151 -15.21 -8.71 -4.00
C ILE A 151 -14.36 -9.93 -3.59
N ALA A 152 -14.76 -11.15 -4.02
CA ALA A 152 -14.10 -12.39 -3.60
C ALA A 152 -12.59 -12.39 -3.89
N ALA A 153 -12.18 -12.06 -5.13
CA ALA A 153 -10.76 -12.00 -5.50
C ALA A 153 -9.97 -11.01 -4.64
N TYR A 154 -10.55 -9.81 -4.42
CA TYR A 154 -9.92 -8.78 -3.59
C TYR A 154 -9.79 -9.23 -2.13
N THR A 155 -10.86 -9.76 -1.55
CA THR A 155 -10.86 -10.31 -0.18
C THR A 155 -9.82 -11.39 -0.02
N SER A 156 -9.79 -12.39 -0.92
CA SER A 156 -8.79 -13.46 -0.90
C SER A 156 -7.36 -12.93 -0.99
N SER A 157 -7.12 -11.97 -1.90
CA SER A 157 -5.78 -11.37 -2.03
C SER A 157 -5.34 -10.64 -0.76
N LYS A 158 -6.23 -9.90 -0.10
CA LYS A 158 -5.90 -9.13 1.11
C LYS A 158 -5.77 -10.02 2.37
N HIS A 159 -6.53 -11.10 2.48
CA HIS A 159 -6.28 -12.14 3.48
C HIS A 159 -4.91 -12.80 3.27
N GLY A 160 -4.55 -13.11 2.02
CA GLY A 160 -3.22 -13.64 1.67
C GLY A 160 -2.08 -12.70 2.08
N VAL A 161 -2.26 -11.38 1.90
CA VAL A 161 -1.29 -10.38 2.37
C VAL A 161 -1.09 -10.45 3.89
N LEU A 162 -2.13 -10.66 4.70
CA LEU A 162 -1.96 -10.82 6.15
C LEU A 162 -1.25 -12.14 6.50
N GLY A 163 -1.51 -13.22 5.76
CA GLY A 163 -0.76 -14.47 5.90
C GLY A 163 0.73 -14.24 5.64
N LEU A 164 1.08 -13.63 4.51
CA LEU A 164 2.46 -13.27 4.16
C LEU A 164 3.08 -12.36 5.22
N ASN A 165 2.35 -11.32 5.67
CA ASN A 165 2.79 -10.38 6.70
C ASN A 165 3.21 -11.09 7.99
N ARG A 166 2.39 -12.02 8.48
CA ARG A 166 2.63 -12.76 9.72
C ARG A 166 3.78 -13.74 9.59
N ALA A 167 3.84 -14.49 8.49
CA ALA A 167 4.94 -15.43 8.22
C ALA A 167 6.29 -14.70 8.18
N LEU A 168 6.35 -13.63 7.39
CA LEU A 168 7.58 -12.86 7.23
C LEU A 168 8.01 -12.16 8.53
N ALA A 169 7.04 -11.69 9.34
CA ALA A 169 7.32 -11.10 10.65
C ALA A 169 8.01 -12.09 11.59
N LEU A 170 7.56 -13.35 11.61
CA LEU A 170 8.17 -14.42 12.43
C LEU A 170 9.59 -14.74 11.95
N GLU A 171 9.81 -14.84 10.65
CA GLU A 171 11.12 -15.17 10.07
C GLU A 171 12.16 -14.05 10.32
N THR A 172 11.71 -12.79 10.40
CA THR A 172 12.60 -11.63 10.48
C THR A 172 12.71 -10.99 11.87
N ALA A 173 11.97 -11.48 12.85
CA ALA A 173 11.88 -10.90 14.20
C ALA A 173 13.23 -10.70 14.89
N ARG A 174 14.20 -11.62 14.68
CA ARG A 174 15.54 -11.55 15.27
C ARG A 174 16.56 -10.80 14.42
N LEU A 175 16.14 -10.26 13.25
CA LEU A 175 17.03 -9.65 12.26
C LEU A 175 16.94 -8.10 12.27
N GLY A 176 16.27 -7.52 13.27
CA GLY A 176 16.07 -6.07 13.36
C GLY A 176 15.02 -5.53 12.38
N ILE A 177 14.22 -6.41 11.76
CA ILE A 177 13.23 -6.07 10.75
C ILE A 177 11.83 -6.27 11.31
N THR A 178 10.95 -5.29 11.10
CA THR A 178 9.53 -5.43 11.42
C THR A 178 8.67 -5.47 10.16
N VAL A 179 7.61 -6.28 10.19
CA VAL A 179 6.66 -6.44 9.09
C VAL A 179 5.26 -6.24 9.62
N ASN A 180 4.59 -5.17 9.21
CA ASN A 180 3.25 -4.84 9.70
C ASN A 180 2.31 -4.53 8.53
N ALA A 181 1.02 -4.71 8.74
CA ALA A 181 -0.03 -4.35 7.80
C ALA A 181 -0.88 -3.20 8.35
N ILE A 182 -1.24 -2.27 7.49
CA ILE A 182 -2.29 -1.28 7.76
C ILE A 182 -3.54 -1.71 6.99
N CYS A 183 -4.68 -1.70 7.66
CA CYS A 183 -5.97 -2.11 7.12
C CYS A 183 -6.91 -0.89 7.03
N PRO A 184 -6.84 -0.08 5.96
CA PRO A 184 -7.72 1.07 5.80
C PRO A 184 -9.16 0.65 5.52
N GLY A 185 -10.10 1.49 5.96
CA GLY A 185 -11.45 1.55 5.42
C GLY A 185 -11.51 2.29 4.08
N TYR A 186 -12.67 2.84 3.73
CA TYR A 186 -12.80 3.64 2.51
C TYR A 186 -12.01 4.95 2.64
N LEU A 187 -11.02 5.13 1.76
CA LEU A 187 -10.15 6.31 1.72
C LEU A 187 -10.76 7.45 0.91
N ASN A 188 -10.57 8.68 1.33
CA ASN A 188 -10.90 9.89 0.56
C ASN A 188 -9.87 10.12 -0.55
N THR A 189 -9.97 9.37 -1.63
CA THR A 189 -9.07 9.43 -2.79
C THR A 189 -9.84 9.57 -4.08
N GLU A 190 -9.14 9.99 -5.15
CA GLU A 190 -9.67 10.03 -6.50
C GLU A 190 -10.22 8.66 -6.94
N ARG A 191 -9.48 7.58 -6.67
CA ARG A 191 -9.92 6.21 -6.97
C ARG A 191 -11.25 5.85 -6.28
N THR A 192 -11.48 6.30 -5.05
CA THR A 192 -12.76 6.06 -4.35
C THR A 192 -13.89 6.81 -5.04
N ARG A 193 -13.63 8.02 -5.55
CA ARG A 193 -14.61 8.79 -6.33
C ARG A 193 -14.90 8.13 -7.68
N GLU A 194 -13.87 7.64 -8.38
CA GLU A 194 -14.02 6.87 -9.63
C GLU A 194 -14.85 5.61 -9.41
N ASN A 195 -14.56 4.84 -8.35
CA ASN A 195 -15.34 3.67 -7.98
C ASN A 195 -16.80 4.02 -7.68
N ALA A 196 -17.04 5.14 -6.99
CA ALA A 196 -18.40 5.62 -6.72
C ALA A 196 -19.14 6.00 -8.01
N GLN A 197 -18.46 6.64 -8.97
CA GLN A 197 -19.03 6.95 -10.29
C GLN A 197 -19.39 5.69 -11.07
N GLN A 198 -18.50 4.69 -11.11
CA GLN A 198 -18.76 3.41 -11.77
C GLN A 198 -19.94 2.66 -11.13
N MET A 199 -20.04 2.70 -9.80
CA MET A 199 -21.14 2.07 -9.07
C MET A 199 -22.46 2.81 -9.28
N ALA A 200 -22.43 4.13 -9.37
CA ALA A 200 -23.57 4.98 -9.70
C ALA A 200 -24.21 4.58 -11.05
N GLN A 201 -23.38 4.39 -12.08
CA GLN A 201 -23.82 3.93 -13.41
C GLN A 201 -24.53 2.57 -13.37
N LYS A 202 -24.10 1.66 -12.50
CA LYS A 202 -24.66 0.31 -12.36
C LYS A 202 -25.93 0.26 -11.52
N THR A 203 -26.11 1.18 -10.58
CA THR A 203 -27.17 1.11 -9.55
C THR A 203 -28.26 2.16 -9.75
N GLY A 204 -28.11 3.12 -10.67
CA GLY A 204 -29.03 4.23 -10.87
C GLY A 204 -28.98 5.29 -9.74
N LYS A 205 -28.08 5.16 -8.77
CA LYS A 205 -27.83 6.15 -7.72
C LYS A 205 -26.85 7.22 -8.21
N SER A 206 -26.83 8.37 -7.58
CA SER A 206 -25.78 9.38 -7.81
C SER A 206 -24.45 8.96 -7.18
N ALA A 207 -23.33 9.44 -7.73
CA ALA A 207 -22.00 9.20 -7.15
C ALA A 207 -21.91 9.73 -5.71
N ARG A 208 -22.64 10.80 -5.38
CA ARG A 208 -22.70 11.36 -4.02
C ARG A 208 -23.37 10.40 -3.04
N GLU A 209 -24.51 9.81 -3.42
CA GLU A 209 -25.17 8.79 -2.58
C GLU A 209 -24.28 7.56 -2.34
N ILE A 210 -23.51 7.15 -3.34
CA ILE A 210 -22.55 6.05 -3.16
C ILE A 210 -21.41 6.44 -2.21
N LEU A 211 -20.87 7.66 -2.32
CA LEU A 211 -19.85 8.15 -1.38
C LEU A 211 -20.41 8.26 0.05
N ASP A 212 -21.65 8.70 0.21
CA ASP A 212 -22.32 8.71 1.51
C ASP A 212 -22.51 7.30 2.08
N LEU A 213 -22.81 6.31 1.24
CA LEU A 213 -22.86 4.89 1.66
C LEU A 213 -21.48 4.41 2.14
N PHE A 214 -20.41 4.74 1.42
CA PHE A 214 -19.04 4.39 1.84
C PHE A 214 -18.68 5.08 3.17
N ALA A 215 -19.03 6.35 3.34
CA ALA A 215 -18.80 7.07 4.59
C ALA A 215 -19.59 6.47 5.78
N ARG A 216 -20.84 6.07 5.55
CA ARG A 216 -21.71 5.45 6.57
C ARG A 216 -21.30 4.02 6.95
N SER A 217 -20.41 3.38 6.18
CA SER A 217 -19.90 2.05 6.52
C SER A 217 -19.03 2.04 7.78
N SER A 218 -18.59 3.20 8.25
CA SER A 218 -17.88 3.34 9.52
C SER A 218 -18.71 4.10 10.57
N PRO A 219 -18.56 3.80 11.86
CA PRO A 219 -19.18 4.54 12.97
C PRO A 219 -18.90 6.04 12.94
N GLN A 220 -17.72 6.46 12.45
CA GLN A 220 -17.37 7.87 12.31
C GLN A 220 -18.10 8.57 11.15
N LYS A 221 -18.82 7.85 10.29
CA LYS A 221 -19.63 8.35 9.16
C LYS A 221 -18.86 9.28 8.21
N ARG A 222 -17.59 8.98 7.98
CA ARG A 222 -16.72 9.71 7.06
C ARG A 222 -15.79 8.75 6.30
N LEU A 223 -15.25 9.22 5.21
CA LEU A 223 -14.11 8.57 4.58
C LEU A 223 -12.84 8.83 5.41
N ILE A 224 -11.91 7.89 5.35
CA ILE A 224 -10.61 8.00 6.01
C ILE A 224 -9.69 8.85 5.14
N GLU A 225 -9.01 9.81 5.75
CA GLU A 225 -8.04 10.62 5.03
C GLU A 225 -6.73 9.83 4.79
N PRO A 226 -6.14 9.90 3.58
CA PRO A 226 -4.84 9.27 3.31
C PRO A 226 -3.75 9.68 4.31
N ALA A 227 -3.84 10.86 4.88
CA ALA A 227 -2.94 11.37 5.91
C ALA A 227 -2.96 10.53 7.20
N GLU A 228 -4.12 9.97 7.58
CA GLU A 228 -4.24 9.13 8.78
C GLU A 228 -3.47 7.80 8.59
N VAL A 229 -3.56 7.22 7.39
CA VAL A 229 -2.80 6.02 7.01
C VAL A 229 -1.30 6.32 6.94
N ALA A 230 -0.92 7.47 6.36
CA ALA A 230 0.48 7.87 6.24
C ALA A 230 1.12 8.16 7.60
N SER A 231 0.37 8.75 8.54
CA SER A 231 0.82 8.98 9.92
C SER A 231 1.12 7.66 10.63
N LEU A 232 0.25 6.66 10.49
CA LEU A 232 0.49 5.32 11.05
C LEU A 232 1.67 4.64 10.36
N ALA A 233 1.80 4.78 9.04
CA ALA A 233 2.94 4.21 8.32
C ALA A 233 4.28 4.79 8.81
N LEU A 234 4.36 6.10 9.04
CA LEU A 234 5.54 6.74 9.64
C LEU A 234 5.82 6.21 11.04
N LEU A 235 4.80 6.07 11.87
CA LEU A 235 4.95 5.54 13.22
C LEU A 235 5.52 4.11 13.19
N LEU A 236 4.95 3.23 12.36
CA LEU A 236 5.41 1.85 12.19
C LEU A 236 6.83 1.76 11.61
N ALA A 237 7.24 2.75 10.81
CA ALA A 237 8.59 2.84 10.27
C ALA A 237 9.63 3.34 11.29
N SER A 238 9.20 3.97 12.38
CA SER A 238 10.12 4.62 13.34
C SER A 238 10.96 3.59 14.12
N GLU A 239 12.10 4.03 14.62
CA GLU A 239 12.97 3.21 15.50
C GLU A 239 12.26 2.82 16.81
N SER A 240 11.41 3.70 17.33
CA SER A 240 10.66 3.48 18.58
C SER A 240 9.64 2.34 18.48
N MET A 241 9.27 1.91 17.26
CA MET A 241 8.30 0.84 17.04
C MET A 241 8.95 -0.53 16.73
N GLY A 242 10.21 -0.73 17.11
CA GLY A 242 10.91 -2.00 16.89
C GLY A 242 10.25 -3.22 17.54
N GLY A 243 9.43 -3.04 18.57
CA GLY A 243 8.65 -4.12 19.18
C GLY A 243 7.35 -4.49 18.46
N MET A 244 6.92 -3.69 17.46
CA MET A 244 5.70 -3.97 16.70
C MET A 244 6.02 -4.72 15.41
N THR A 245 5.71 -6.01 15.37
CA THR A 245 5.83 -6.83 14.14
C THR A 245 4.66 -7.82 14.06
N GLY A 246 4.30 -8.24 12.84
CA GLY A 246 3.20 -9.17 12.58
C GLY A 246 1.80 -8.58 12.73
N GLN A 247 1.68 -7.28 13.05
CA GLN A 247 0.41 -6.65 13.35
C GLN A 247 -0.37 -6.30 12.09
N ALA A 248 -1.70 -6.25 12.24
CA ALA A 248 -2.64 -5.77 11.24
C ALA A 248 -3.54 -4.71 11.88
N ILE A 249 -3.26 -3.43 11.61
CA ILE A 249 -3.84 -2.31 12.34
C ILE A 249 -4.89 -1.61 11.46
N ASN A 250 -6.09 -1.47 11.99
CA ASN A 250 -7.19 -0.80 11.30
C ASN A 250 -7.03 0.73 11.36
N VAL A 251 -7.33 1.38 10.22
CA VAL A 251 -7.54 2.84 10.12
C VAL A 251 -8.83 3.01 9.33
N ASP A 252 -9.97 2.84 9.99
CA ASP A 252 -11.27 2.61 9.33
C ASP A 252 -12.45 3.31 10.02
N GLY A 253 -12.19 4.16 11.01
CA GLY A 253 -13.22 4.84 11.77
C GLY A 253 -14.09 3.91 12.61
N GLY A 254 -13.57 2.74 13.00
CA GLY A 254 -14.24 1.76 13.84
C GLY A 254 -15.14 0.79 13.06
N ALA A 255 -14.98 0.69 11.73
CA ALA A 255 -15.81 -0.19 10.90
C ALA A 255 -15.58 -1.68 11.21
N VAL A 256 -14.36 -2.06 11.57
CA VAL A 256 -13.97 -3.43 11.93
C VAL A 256 -13.18 -3.42 13.22
N MET A 257 -13.67 -4.14 14.22
CA MET A 257 -13.07 -4.23 15.56
C MET A 257 -12.45 -5.62 15.79
N ALA A 258 -11.66 -6.13 14.80
CA ALA A 258 -11.04 -7.46 14.86
C ALA A 258 -9.54 -7.40 14.57
#